data_cd7aec762726bafb2efc9b29a30ed35c
#
_entry.id   cd7aec762726bafb2efc9b29a30ed35c
#
_cell.length_a   1.000
_cell.length_b   1.000
_cell.length_c   1.000
_cell.angle_alpha   90.00
_cell.angle_beta   90.00
_cell.angle_gamma   90.00
#
_symmetry.space_group_name_H-M   'P 1'
#
loop_
_entity.id
_entity.type
_entity.pdbx_description
1 polymer ?
#
loop_
_entity_poly.entity_id
_entity_poly.type
_entity_poly.pdbx_seq_one_letter_code
_entity_poly.pdbx_strand_id
1 'polypeptide(L)'
;MSDETIPLGPINEGGASCGVGPWEGPVPEDPRYDPELLALGDRRNVEDHYRYWTMDAIREDLKRRSLPFEVAIENLGHDFNIGSIVRTANALGAARVHIVGRRRWNRRGAMVTDRYLEVDHVDSAQALADSCVSRGLVLVGVDNVPGSLPLESTELPRRACLVFGEESNGLSEEMIDLCECVVKISQRGSTRSMNVGHAAAIVMWEHARKLSAEQE
;
A
#
# COMPACT_ATOMS: atom_id res chain seq x y z
N MET A 1 26.41 8.17 13.47
CA MET A 1 25.32 9.08 13.04
C MET A 1 24.49 9.32 14.30
N SER A 2 24.47 10.55 14.79
CA SER A 2 23.76 10.92 16.01
C SER A 2 22.26 10.80 15.79
N ASP A 3 21.62 9.99 16.63
CA ASP A 3 20.18 9.83 16.73
C ASP A 3 19.62 11.15 17.31
N GLU A 4 19.31 12.11 16.45
CA GLU A 4 18.65 13.34 16.85
C GLU A 4 17.18 13.03 17.10
N THR A 5 16.85 12.81 18.37
CA THR A 5 15.47 12.64 18.85
C THR A 5 14.69 13.94 18.56
N ILE A 6 13.77 13.90 17.61
CA ILE A 6 12.87 15.01 17.29
C ILE A 6 11.97 15.25 18.51
N PRO A 7 11.90 16.46 19.08
CA PRO A 7 11.05 16.72 20.23
C PRO A 7 9.56 16.57 19.86
N LEU A 8 8.88 15.67 20.56
CA LEU A 8 7.43 15.54 20.48
C LEU A 8 6.79 16.77 21.11
N GLY A 9 5.97 17.48 20.37
CA GLY A 9 5.19 18.61 20.91
C GLY A 9 4.22 18.19 22.03
N PRO A 10 3.68 19.13 22.82
CA PRO A 10 2.86 18.84 23.99
C PRO A 10 1.65 17.97 23.63
N ILE A 11 1.52 16.84 24.35
CA ILE A 11 0.37 15.93 24.26
C ILE A 11 -0.83 16.66 24.84
N ASN A 12 -1.80 17.05 24.02
CA ASN A 12 -3.09 17.54 24.53
C ASN A 12 -3.86 16.37 25.16
N GLU A 13 -4.25 16.52 26.40
CA GLU A 13 -5.08 15.58 27.17
C GLU A 13 -6.50 15.49 26.57
N GLY A 14 -6.65 14.79 25.46
CA GLY A 14 -7.96 14.70 24.80
C GLY A 14 -7.96 14.03 23.43
N GLY A 15 -7.13 13.05 23.21
CA GLY A 15 -6.99 12.30 21.96
C GLY A 15 -5.63 12.57 21.32
N ALA A 16 -4.91 11.49 21.05
CA ALA A 16 -3.59 11.57 20.44
C ALA A 16 -3.65 12.35 19.11
N SER A 17 -3.26 13.62 19.13
CA SER A 17 -3.07 14.37 17.89
C SER A 17 -1.80 13.80 17.23
N CYS A 18 -1.94 13.19 16.06
CA CYS A 18 -0.82 12.70 15.25
C CYS A 18 0.07 13.83 14.70
N GLY A 19 0.22 14.96 15.42
CA GLY A 19 0.93 16.14 14.94
C GLY A 19 2.02 16.59 15.88
N VAL A 20 2.98 17.35 15.34
CA VAL A 20 4.02 18.06 16.07
C VAL A 20 3.82 19.56 15.90
N GLY A 21 4.24 20.34 16.94
CA GLY A 21 4.22 21.80 16.91
C GLY A 21 5.23 22.40 15.93
N PRO A 22 5.37 23.75 15.90
CA PRO A 22 6.45 24.41 15.18
C PRO A 22 7.82 23.90 15.61
N TRP A 23 8.77 23.93 14.65
CA TRP A 23 10.13 23.51 14.91
C TRP A 23 10.80 24.39 15.97
N GLU A 24 11.39 23.78 16.99
CA GLU A 24 12.12 24.46 18.05
C GLU A 24 13.62 24.22 17.87
N GLY A 25 14.32 25.15 17.28
CA GLY A 25 15.78 25.07 17.09
C GLY A 25 16.26 25.76 15.81
N PRO A 26 17.55 25.62 15.46
CA PRO A 26 18.08 26.13 14.20
C PRO A 26 17.32 25.52 13.03
N VAL A 27 16.87 26.35 12.07
CA VAL A 27 16.16 25.88 10.87
C VAL A 27 17.10 24.98 10.07
N PRO A 28 16.69 23.74 9.70
CA PRO A 28 17.50 22.87 8.88
C PRO A 28 17.77 23.48 7.51
N GLU A 29 19.01 23.41 7.03
CA GLU A 29 19.38 23.86 5.67
C GLU A 29 19.08 22.79 4.60
N ASP A 30 18.57 21.63 4.99
CA ASP A 30 18.27 20.50 4.12
C ASP A 30 17.01 20.80 3.28
N PRO A 31 17.07 20.71 1.92
CA PRO A 31 15.95 21.03 1.04
C PRO A 31 14.76 20.08 1.15
N ARG A 32 14.89 18.97 1.87
CA ARG A 32 13.77 18.07 2.15
C ARG A 32 12.73 18.68 3.09
N TYR A 33 13.12 19.65 3.91
CA TYR A 33 12.23 20.28 4.88
C TYR A 33 11.37 21.36 4.24
N ASP A 34 10.11 21.43 4.65
CA ASP A 34 9.12 22.40 4.23
C ASP A 34 9.12 23.60 5.20
N PRO A 35 9.46 24.82 4.73
CA PRO A 35 9.50 26.00 5.59
C PRO A 35 8.16 26.33 6.27
N GLU A 36 7.05 26.06 5.62
CA GLU A 36 5.71 26.29 6.18
C GLU A 36 5.41 25.31 7.31
N LEU A 37 5.75 24.02 7.13
CA LEU A 37 5.59 23.03 8.18
C LEU A 37 6.53 23.27 9.37
N LEU A 38 7.74 23.73 9.14
CA LEU A 38 8.65 24.14 10.21
C LEU A 38 8.07 25.30 11.02
N ALA A 39 7.44 26.27 10.37
CA ALA A 39 6.88 27.46 11.02
C ALA A 39 5.55 27.19 11.76
N LEU A 40 4.69 26.33 11.20
CA LEU A 40 3.30 26.13 11.67
C LEU A 40 3.07 24.80 12.40
N GLY A 41 4.05 23.88 12.32
CA GLY A 41 3.92 22.51 12.79
C GLY A 41 3.39 21.56 11.71
N ASP A 42 3.55 20.25 11.94
CA ASP A 42 3.15 19.21 11.02
C ASP A 42 2.07 18.32 11.63
N ARG A 43 0.85 18.40 11.10
CA ARG A 43 -0.32 17.63 11.54
C ARG A 43 -0.64 16.42 10.65
N ARG A 44 0.24 16.10 9.69
CA ARG A 44 0.04 14.97 8.79
C ARG A 44 0.23 13.65 9.55
N ASN A 45 -0.47 12.60 9.09
CA ASN A 45 -0.27 11.25 9.60
C ASN A 45 0.91 10.59 8.86
N VAL A 46 2.11 10.99 9.25
CA VAL A 46 3.38 10.45 8.71
C VAL A 46 4.24 9.94 9.87
N GLU A 47 5.18 9.05 9.58
CA GLU A 47 6.18 8.62 10.54
C GLU A 47 7.06 9.79 11.00
N ASP A 48 7.63 9.69 12.21
CA ASP A 48 8.31 10.81 12.85
C ASP A 48 9.51 11.30 12.05
N HIS A 49 10.24 10.43 11.37
CA HIS A 49 11.38 10.83 10.54
C HIS A 49 10.99 11.61 9.28
N TYR A 50 9.70 11.58 8.88
CA TYR A 50 9.16 12.39 7.78
C TYR A 50 8.54 13.71 8.25
N ARG A 51 8.55 13.98 9.56
CA ARG A 51 8.04 15.25 10.07
C ARG A 51 8.74 16.42 9.42
N TYR A 52 7.95 17.40 9.07
CA TYR A 52 8.34 18.62 8.37
C TYR A 52 8.94 18.45 6.97
N TRP A 53 9.06 17.23 6.43
CA TRP A 53 9.53 17.05 5.07
C TRP A 53 8.49 17.49 4.04
N THR A 54 8.95 17.99 2.90
CA THR A 54 8.09 18.24 1.73
C THR A 54 7.46 16.92 1.26
N MET A 55 6.30 17.02 0.63
CA MET A 55 5.62 15.84 0.09
C MET A 55 6.46 15.11 -0.96
N ASP A 56 7.17 15.87 -1.78
CA ASP A 56 8.00 15.31 -2.85
C ASP A 56 9.23 14.58 -2.28
N ALA A 57 9.85 15.12 -1.22
CA ALA A 57 10.94 14.44 -0.53
C ALA A 57 10.49 13.09 0.08
N ILE A 58 9.29 13.05 0.68
CA ILE A 58 8.72 11.80 1.21
C ILE A 58 8.48 10.80 0.07
N ARG A 59 7.87 11.21 -1.04
CA ARG A 59 7.62 10.34 -2.21
C ARG A 59 8.90 9.76 -2.77
N GLU A 60 9.93 10.58 -2.91
CA GLU A 60 11.22 10.16 -3.44
C GLU A 60 11.91 9.15 -2.52
N ASP A 61 11.85 9.36 -1.21
CA ASP A 61 12.38 8.41 -0.23
C ASP A 61 11.61 7.09 -0.23
N LEU A 62 10.30 7.12 -0.20
CA LEU A 62 9.45 5.92 -0.29
C LEU A 62 9.73 5.13 -1.58
N LYS A 63 9.90 5.80 -2.72
CA LYS A 63 10.23 5.16 -3.99
C LYS A 63 11.57 4.41 -3.93
N ARG A 64 12.58 4.98 -3.26
CA ARG A 64 13.89 4.32 -3.08
C ARG A 64 13.84 3.10 -2.17
N ARG A 65 12.96 3.15 -1.16
CA ARG A 65 12.84 2.13 -0.11
C ARG A 65 11.75 1.10 -0.39
N SER A 66 10.97 1.28 -1.45
CA SER A 66 9.88 0.37 -1.79
C SER A 66 10.39 -1.05 -2.03
N LEU A 67 9.59 -2.02 -1.59
CA LEU A 67 9.79 -3.41 -1.91
C LEU A 67 9.41 -3.69 -3.38
N PRO A 68 10.00 -4.71 -4.02
CA PRO A 68 9.83 -4.97 -5.45
C PRO A 68 8.49 -5.64 -5.79
N PHE A 69 7.38 -5.22 -5.14
CA PHE A 69 6.04 -5.70 -5.46
C PHE A 69 5.08 -4.55 -5.65
N GLU A 70 4.05 -4.79 -6.42
CA GLU A 70 2.95 -3.86 -6.67
C GLU A 70 1.62 -4.50 -6.27
N VAL A 71 0.58 -3.68 -6.18
CA VAL A 71 -0.77 -4.11 -5.82
C VAL A 71 -1.75 -3.65 -6.89
N ALA A 72 -2.71 -4.49 -7.26
CA ALA A 72 -3.80 -4.11 -8.12
C ALA A 72 -5.15 -4.45 -7.46
N ILE A 73 -6.15 -3.62 -7.74
CA ILE A 73 -7.49 -3.79 -7.20
C ILE A 73 -8.47 -3.66 -8.35
N GLU A 74 -9.24 -4.71 -8.64
CA GLU A 74 -10.37 -4.61 -9.57
C GLU A 74 -11.49 -3.77 -8.95
N ASN A 75 -11.86 -2.70 -9.63
CA ASN A 75 -12.91 -1.78 -9.23
C ASN A 75 -14.03 -1.81 -10.25
N LEU A 76 -14.84 -2.89 -10.24
CA LEU A 76 -15.91 -3.11 -11.22
C LEU A 76 -17.28 -2.67 -10.70
N GLY A 77 -17.55 -2.80 -9.41
CA GLY A 77 -18.85 -2.49 -8.81
C GLY A 77 -18.79 -1.65 -7.54
N HIS A 78 -18.14 -2.13 -6.50
CA HIS A 78 -18.13 -1.51 -5.17
C HIS A 78 -16.71 -1.23 -4.67
N ASP A 79 -16.49 -0.03 -4.14
CA ASP A 79 -15.17 0.51 -3.83
C ASP A 79 -14.86 0.63 -2.32
N PHE A 80 -15.62 -0.06 -1.44
CA PHE A 80 -15.56 0.14 0.01
C PHE A 80 -14.18 -0.15 0.62
N ASN A 81 -13.43 -1.10 0.07
CA ASN A 81 -12.16 -1.54 0.63
C ASN A 81 -10.92 -0.95 -0.06
N ILE A 82 -11.08 -0.29 -1.20
CA ILE A 82 -9.95 0.24 -1.98
C ILE A 82 -9.07 1.17 -1.14
N GLY A 83 -9.68 2.11 -0.42
CA GLY A 83 -8.93 3.05 0.42
C GLY A 83 -8.11 2.36 1.52
N SER A 84 -8.65 1.32 2.16
CA SER A 84 -7.93 0.56 3.18
C SER A 84 -6.78 -0.26 2.60
N ILE A 85 -6.98 -0.84 1.41
CA ILE A 85 -5.92 -1.58 0.70
C ILE A 85 -4.79 -0.62 0.28
N VAL A 86 -5.09 0.56 -0.28
CA VAL A 86 -4.10 1.59 -0.61
C VAL A 86 -3.29 2.00 0.62
N ARG A 87 -3.96 2.22 1.76
CA ARG A 87 -3.28 2.55 3.01
C ARG A 87 -2.36 1.43 3.49
N THR A 88 -2.81 0.18 3.42
CA THR A 88 -2.01 -0.99 3.80
C THR A 88 -0.82 -1.18 2.86
N ALA A 89 -1.01 -1.00 1.54
CA ALA A 89 0.06 -1.07 0.55
C ALA A 89 1.17 -0.05 0.83
N ASN A 90 0.78 1.19 1.17
CA ASN A 90 1.74 2.22 1.59
C ASN A 90 2.49 1.81 2.87
N ALA A 91 1.78 1.31 3.88
CA ALA A 91 2.39 0.92 5.16
C ALA A 91 3.35 -0.27 5.04
N LEU A 92 3.14 -1.15 4.06
CA LEU A 92 3.94 -2.35 3.81
C LEU A 92 4.98 -2.17 2.68
N GLY A 93 5.17 -0.95 2.20
CA GLY A 93 6.23 -0.61 1.26
C GLY A 93 6.01 -1.11 -0.17
N ALA A 94 4.77 -1.32 -0.61
CA ALA A 94 4.48 -1.60 -2.02
C ALA A 94 4.97 -0.44 -2.91
N ALA A 95 5.53 -0.76 -4.07
CA ALA A 95 6.06 0.25 -4.98
C ALA A 95 4.95 1.07 -5.65
N ARG A 96 3.77 0.48 -5.86
CA ARG A 96 2.67 1.11 -6.61
C ARG A 96 1.35 0.40 -6.35
N VAL A 97 0.24 1.11 -6.54
CA VAL A 97 -1.12 0.54 -6.56
C VAL A 97 -1.81 0.88 -7.87
N HIS A 98 -2.48 -0.10 -8.46
CA HIS A 98 -3.28 0.03 -9.68
C HIS A 98 -4.76 -0.13 -9.35
N ILE A 99 -5.58 0.82 -9.79
CA ILE A 99 -7.03 0.70 -9.76
C ILE A 99 -7.50 0.30 -11.15
N VAL A 100 -7.96 -0.94 -11.30
CA VAL A 100 -8.35 -1.52 -12.59
C VAL A 100 -9.85 -1.36 -12.81
N GLY A 101 -10.26 -0.85 -13.96
CA GLY A 101 -11.66 -0.66 -14.32
C GLY A 101 -12.17 0.73 -13.98
N ARG A 102 -13.11 0.88 -13.04
CA ARG A 102 -13.68 2.20 -12.73
C ARG A 102 -12.65 3.14 -12.09
N ARG A 103 -12.51 4.33 -12.65
CA ARG A 103 -11.54 5.33 -12.18
C ARG A 103 -11.89 5.94 -10.82
N ARG A 104 -13.17 6.07 -10.49
CA ARG A 104 -13.62 6.68 -9.23
C ARG A 104 -13.66 5.65 -8.12
N TRP A 105 -13.10 5.99 -6.99
CA TRP A 105 -13.15 5.19 -5.77
C TRP A 105 -13.16 6.09 -4.53
N ASN A 106 -13.60 5.56 -3.39
CA ASN A 106 -13.70 6.30 -2.13
C ASN A 106 -12.34 6.42 -1.43
N ARG A 107 -11.76 7.61 -1.48
CA ARG A 107 -10.43 7.89 -0.90
C ARG A 107 -10.42 8.03 0.63
N ARG A 108 -11.58 8.09 1.30
CA ARG A 108 -11.63 8.28 2.76
C ARG A 108 -10.86 7.21 3.52
N GLY A 109 -10.96 5.95 3.11
CA GLY A 109 -10.23 4.84 3.72
C GLY A 109 -8.72 4.92 3.59
N ALA A 110 -8.20 5.61 2.56
CA ALA A 110 -6.78 5.81 2.36
C ALA A 110 -6.15 6.78 3.37
N MET A 111 -6.95 7.58 4.09
CA MET A 111 -6.44 8.55 5.09
C MET A 111 -5.29 9.40 4.55
N VAL A 112 -5.44 9.88 3.30
CA VAL A 112 -4.46 10.72 2.58
C VAL A 112 -3.17 9.99 2.15
N THR A 113 -3.00 8.71 2.44
CA THR A 113 -1.78 7.96 2.07
C THR A 113 -1.63 7.79 0.55
N ASP A 114 -2.73 7.91 -0.20
CA ASP A 114 -2.74 7.96 -1.67
C ASP A 114 -1.99 9.17 -2.26
N ARG A 115 -1.56 10.12 -1.43
CA ARG A 115 -0.69 11.24 -1.83
C ARG A 115 0.80 10.90 -1.78
N TYR A 116 1.19 9.89 -1.02
CA TYR A 116 2.58 9.48 -0.83
C TYR A 116 2.95 8.28 -1.70
N LEU A 117 2.00 7.39 -1.95
CA LEU A 117 2.15 6.22 -2.81
C LEU A 117 1.67 6.55 -4.24
N GLU A 118 2.33 6.01 -5.24
CA GLU A 118 1.90 6.12 -6.63
C GLU A 118 0.64 5.24 -6.83
N VAL A 119 -0.49 5.88 -7.16
CA VAL A 119 -1.77 5.21 -7.41
C VAL A 119 -2.23 5.51 -8.83
N ASP A 120 -2.14 4.52 -9.69
CA ASP A 120 -2.50 4.62 -11.10
C ASP A 120 -3.89 4.05 -11.38
N HIS A 121 -4.48 4.54 -12.45
CA HIS A 121 -5.68 3.95 -13.02
C HIS A 121 -5.32 3.17 -14.29
N VAL A 122 -5.88 1.97 -14.42
CA VAL A 122 -5.72 1.08 -15.56
C VAL A 122 -7.10 0.65 -16.06
N ASP A 123 -7.33 0.74 -17.37
CA ASP A 123 -8.67 0.57 -17.94
C ASP A 123 -9.17 -0.89 -17.98
N SER A 124 -8.27 -1.88 -18.02
CA SER A 124 -8.62 -3.31 -18.13
C SER A 124 -7.57 -4.23 -17.50
N ALA A 125 -7.95 -5.49 -17.28
CA ALA A 125 -7.06 -6.54 -16.82
C ALA A 125 -5.89 -6.77 -17.79
N GLN A 126 -6.16 -6.78 -19.11
CA GLN A 126 -5.12 -6.93 -20.14
C GLN A 126 -4.12 -5.76 -20.09
N ALA A 127 -4.58 -4.52 -19.96
CA ALA A 127 -3.69 -3.37 -19.87
C ALA A 127 -2.80 -3.42 -18.59
N LEU A 128 -3.31 -3.95 -17.49
CA LEU A 128 -2.52 -4.21 -16.29
C LEU A 128 -1.45 -5.26 -16.58
N ALA A 129 -1.81 -6.39 -17.21
CA ALA A 129 -0.89 -7.48 -17.53
C ALA A 129 0.25 -6.98 -18.43
N ASP A 130 -0.05 -6.26 -19.49
CA ASP A 130 0.94 -5.69 -20.42
C ASP A 130 1.90 -4.74 -19.70
N SER A 131 1.36 -3.89 -18.83
CA SER A 131 2.13 -2.96 -18.01
C SER A 131 3.03 -3.69 -17.01
N CYS A 132 2.55 -4.75 -16.35
CA CYS A 132 3.34 -5.57 -15.43
C CYS A 132 4.47 -6.29 -16.15
N VAL A 133 4.19 -6.93 -17.29
CA VAL A 133 5.20 -7.60 -18.12
C VAL A 133 6.32 -6.64 -18.53
N SER A 134 5.97 -5.42 -18.97
CA SER A 134 6.96 -4.40 -19.36
C SER A 134 7.90 -3.99 -18.22
N ARG A 135 7.46 -4.15 -16.96
CA ARG A 135 8.25 -3.87 -15.75
C ARG A 135 8.87 -5.13 -15.12
N GLY A 136 8.72 -6.29 -15.75
CA GLY A 136 9.22 -7.57 -15.25
C GLY A 136 8.51 -8.03 -13.97
N LEU A 137 7.22 -7.74 -13.86
CA LEU A 137 6.33 -8.24 -12.80
C LEU A 137 5.41 -9.32 -13.36
N VAL A 138 4.99 -10.24 -12.50
CA VAL A 138 3.95 -11.22 -12.81
C VAL A 138 2.70 -10.95 -11.99
N LEU A 139 1.53 -11.25 -12.54
CA LEU A 139 0.27 -11.13 -11.81
C LEU A 139 0.07 -12.34 -10.91
N VAL A 140 -0.25 -12.09 -9.66
CA VAL A 140 -0.66 -13.11 -8.68
C VAL A 140 -2.03 -12.74 -8.15
N GLY A 141 -3.04 -13.53 -8.52
CA GLY A 141 -4.40 -13.33 -8.04
C GLY A 141 -4.54 -13.76 -6.58
N VAL A 142 -5.39 -13.04 -5.84
CA VAL A 142 -5.74 -13.39 -4.46
C VAL A 142 -7.24 -13.62 -4.39
N ASP A 143 -7.64 -14.89 -4.40
CA ASP A 143 -9.05 -15.27 -4.35
C ASP A 143 -9.21 -16.72 -3.90
N ASN A 144 -10.39 -17.06 -3.39
CA ASN A 144 -10.76 -18.43 -2.96
C ASN A 144 -11.58 -19.16 -4.05
N VAL A 145 -11.00 -19.27 -5.25
CA VAL A 145 -11.60 -19.99 -6.39
C VAL A 145 -11.07 -21.41 -6.50
N PRO A 146 -11.75 -22.32 -7.23
CA PRO A 146 -11.22 -23.65 -7.50
C PRO A 146 -9.84 -23.58 -8.14
N GLY A 147 -8.90 -24.36 -7.63
CA GLY A 147 -7.51 -24.38 -8.11
C GLY A 147 -6.57 -23.38 -7.43
N SER A 148 -7.06 -22.48 -6.57
CA SER A 148 -6.21 -21.58 -5.81
C SER A 148 -5.26 -22.32 -4.88
N LEU A 149 -4.01 -21.88 -4.84
CA LEU A 149 -2.93 -22.44 -4.01
C LEU A 149 -2.97 -21.86 -2.58
N PRO A 150 -2.71 -22.65 -1.52
CA PRO A 150 -2.61 -22.07 -0.18
C PRO A 150 -1.44 -21.13 -0.05
N LEU A 151 -1.68 -19.91 0.43
CA LEU A 151 -0.65 -18.89 0.65
C LEU A 151 0.49 -19.38 1.55
N GLU A 152 0.14 -20.17 2.57
CA GLU A 152 1.06 -20.68 3.59
C GLU A 152 2.14 -21.61 3.04
N SER A 153 1.86 -22.27 1.91
CA SER A 153 2.77 -23.24 1.27
C SER A 153 3.22 -22.79 -0.12
N THR A 154 2.83 -21.60 -0.55
CA THR A 154 3.17 -21.08 -1.87
C THR A 154 4.27 -20.03 -1.75
N GLU A 155 5.34 -20.22 -2.53
CA GLU A 155 6.36 -19.19 -2.68
C GLU A 155 5.94 -18.25 -3.81
N LEU A 156 5.70 -16.97 -3.46
CA LEU A 156 5.30 -15.95 -4.42
C LEU A 156 6.52 -15.40 -5.16
N PRO A 157 6.39 -15.09 -6.45
CA PRO A 157 7.45 -14.42 -7.19
C PRO A 157 7.88 -13.12 -6.50
N ARG A 158 9.19 -12.89 -6.38
CA ARG A 158 9.74 -11.69 -5.73
C ARG A 158 9.17 -10.39 -6.33
N ARG A 159 9.04 -10.36 -7.66
CA ARG A 159 8.48 -9.23 -8.42
C ARG A 159 7.04 -9.57 -8.84
N ALA A 160 6.12 -9.48 -7.89
CA ALA A 160 4.71 -9.76 -8.11
C ALA A 160 3.87 -8.47 -8.12
N CYS A 161 2.81 -8.47 -8.92
CA CYS A 161 1.67 -7.60 -8.72
C CYS A 161 0.55 -8.44 -8.09
N LEU A 162 0.26 -8.15 -6.81
CA LEU A 162 -0.79 -8.85 -6.04
C LEU A 162 -2.14 -8.25 -6.41
N VAL A 163 -3.02 -9.06 -6.99
CA VAL A 163 -4.30 -8.60 -7.52
C VAL A 163 -5.44 -9.04 -6.61
N PHE A 164 -6.25 -8.07 -6.17
CA PHE A 164 -7.42 -8.28 -5.34
C PHE A 164 -8.70 -7.95 -6.10
N GLY A 165 -9.69 -8.82 -5.99
CA GLY A 165 -10.99 -8.66 -6.61
C GLY A 165 -11.95 -7.84 -5.75
N GLU A 166 -13.21 -7.77 -6.21
CA GLU A 166 -14.31 -7.18 -5.47
C GLU A 166 -14.77 -8.07 -4.32
N GLU A 167 -15.36 -7.44 -3.29
CA GLU A 167 -15.90 -8.17 -2.14
C GLU A 167 -17.05 -9.12 -2.49
N SER A 168 -17.85 -8.79 -3.50
CA SER A 168 -19.02 -9.57 -3.90
C SER A 168 -18.73 -10.68 -4.89
N ASN A 169 -17.85 -10.43 -5.85
CA ASN A 169 -17.63 -11.31 -7.01
C ASN A 169 -16.22 -11.91 -7.07
N GLY A 170 -15.31 -11.42 -6.22
CA GLY A 170 -13.89 -11.80 -6.31
C GLY A 170 -13.21 -11.22 -7.55
N LEU A 171 -12.21 -11.93 -8.05
CA LEU A 171 -11.52 -11.61 -9.30
C LEU A 171 -12.39 -11.98 -10.52
N SER A 172 -12.33 -11.16 -11.55
CA SER A 172 -12.94 -11.50 -12.84
C SER A 172 -12.25 -12.71 -13.49
N GLU A 173 -12.98 -13.46 -14.31
CA GLU A 173 -12.41 -14.59 -15.07
C GLU A 173 -11.25 -14.12 -15.96
N GLU A 174 -11.39 -12.95 -16.61
CA GLU A 174 -10.33 -12.34 -17.41
C GLU A 174 -9.06 -12.11 -16.59
N MET A 175 -9.19 -11.61 -15.36
CA MET A 175 -8.04 -11.37 -14.49
C MET A 175 -7.40 -12.68 -14.02
N ILE A 176 -8.21 -13.68 -13.68
CA ILE A 176 -7.73 -15.01 -13.28
C ILE A 176 -6.89 -15.65 -14.39
N ASP A 177 -7.37 -15.57 -15.64
CA ASP A 177 -6.67 -16.14 -16.80
C ASP A 177 -5.33 -15.46 -17.12
N LEU A 178 -5.16 -14.20 -16.70
CA LEU A 178 -3.93 -13.44 -16.84
C LEU A 178 -2.93 -13.62 -15.71
N CYS A 179 -3.36 -14.19 -14.58
CA CYS A 179 -2.50 -14.45 -13.43
C CYS A 179 -1.63 -15.70 -13.67
N GLU A 180 -0.35 -15.63 -13.25
CA GLU A 180 0.53 -16.81 -13.22
C GLU A 180 0.01 -17.88 -12.24
N CYS A 181 -0.53 -17.44 -11.12
CA CYS A 181 -1.23 -18.29 -10.16
C CYS A 181 -2.25 -17.46 -9.38
N VAL A 182 -3.19 -18.16 -8.76
CA VAL A 182 -4.12 -17.59 -7.78
C VAL A 182 -3.85 -18.22 -6.42
N VAL A 183 -3.68 -17.39 -5.40
CA VAL A 183 -3.47 -17.85 -4.02
C VAL A 183 -4.66 -17.54 -3.15
N LYS A 184 -4.86 -18.36 -2.13
CA LYS A 184 -5.89 -18.19 -1.12
C LYS A 184 -5.32 -18.28 0.28
N ILE A 185 -5.94 -17.59 1.22
CA ILE A 185 -5.70 -17.77 2.65
C ILE A 185 -6.54 -18.95 3.13
N SER A 186 -5.91 -19.97 3.73
CA SER A 186 -6.63 -21.12 4.27
C SER A 186 -7.56 -20.69 5.41
N GLN A 187 -8.86 -20.86 5.21
CA GLN A 187 -9.87 -20.52 6.21
C GLN A 187 -10.30 -21.75 6.98
N ARG A 188 -10.42 -21.64 8.31
CA ARG A 188 -10.80 -22.74 9.21
C ARG A 188 -12.16 -22.52 9.89
N GLY A 189 -12.81 -21.42 9.56
CA GLY A 189 -14.12 -21.06 10.09
C GLY A 189 -15.28 -21.53 9.20
N SER A 190 -16.47 -21.04 9.49
CA SER A 190 -17.70 -21.35 8.76
C SER A 190 -17.97 -20.45 7.57
N THR A 191 -17.23 -19.34 7.44
CA THR A 191 -17.44 -18.38 6.35
C THR A 191 -16.71 -18.82 5.08
N ARG A 192 -17.29 -18.52 3.91
CA ARG A 192 -16.69 -18.81 2.61
C ARG A 192 -15.54 -17.88 2.26
N SER A 193 -15.62 -16.64 2.70
CA SER A 193 -14.66 -15.59 2.39
C SER A 193 -14.45 -14.66 3.59
N MET A 194 -13.33 -13.99 3.62
CA MET A 194 -13.08 -12.86 4.51
C MET A 194 -13.18 -11.56 3.73
N ASN A 195 -13.31 -10.44 4.45
CA ASN A 195 -13.27 -9.12 3.84
C ASN A 195 -11.97 -8.93 3.02
N VAL A 196 -12.10 -8.41 1.80
CA VAL A 196 -10.96 -8.27 0.86
C VAL A 196 -9.85 -7.36 1.39
N GLY A 197 -10.18 -6.33 2.15
CA GLY A 197 -9.17 -5.48 2.79
C GLY A 197 -8.33 -6.22 3.83
N HIS A 198 -8.95 -7.14 4.59
CA HIS A 198 -8.24 -8.01 5.52
C HIS A 198 -7.39 -9.06 4.79
N ALA A 199 -7.94 -9.68 3.74
CA ALA A 199 -7.19 -10.61 2.90
C ALA A 199 -5.95 -9.92 2.28
N ALA A 200 -6.13 -8.71 1.77
CA ALA A 200 -5.06 -7.90 1.22
C ALA A 200 -3.96 -7.62 2.25
N ALA A 201 -4.33 -7.25 3.47
CA ALA A 201 -3.37 -6.99 4.54
C ALA A 201 -2.53 -8.24 4.88
N ILE A 202 -3.15 -9.42 4.96
CA ILE A 202 -2.48 -10.68 5.26
C ILE A 202 -1.49 -11.05 4.15
N VAL A 203 -1.95 -11.02 2.88
CA VAL A 203 -1.11 -11.42 1.74
C VAL A 203 0.04 -10.46 1.53
N MET A 204 -0.22 -9.16 1.58
CA MET A 204 0.84 -8.14 1.46
C MET A 204 1.86 -8.26 2.59
N TRP A 205 1.41 -8.46 3.84
CA TRP A 205 2.31 -8.61 4.99
C TRP A 205 3.20 -9.84 4.84
N GLU A 206 2.63 -11.00 4.48
CA GLU A 206 3.40 -12.23 4.29
C GLU A 206 4.43 -12.07 3.17
N HIS A 207 4.05 -11.44 2.06
CA HIS A 207 4.98 -11.18 0.96
C HIS A 207 6.08 -10.20 1.36
N ALA A 208 5.73 -9.06 1.96
CA ALA A 208 6.70 -8.06 2.43
C ALA A 208 7.68 -8.64 3.47
N ARG A 209 7.17 -9.44 4.41
CA ARG A 209 8.00 -10.13 5.42
C ARG A 209 9.04 -11.04 4.78
N LYS A 210 8.65 -11.83 3.77
CA LYS A 210 9.58 -12.72 3.05
C LYS A 210 10.63 -11.91 2.29
N LEU A 211 10.21 -10.86 1.58
CA LEU A 211 11.11 -9.98 0.83
C LEU A 211 12.12 -9.27 1.73
N SER A 212 11.72 -8.86 2.93
CA SER A 212 12.61 -8.19 3.88
C SER A 212 13.64 -9.14 4.48
N ALA A 213 13.25 -10.40 4.78
CA ALA A 213 14.17 -11.41 5.31
C ALA A 213 15.28 -11.84 4.32
N GLU A 214 15.08 -11.60 3.01
CA GLU A 214 16.09 -11.88 1.99
C GLU A 214 17.14 -10.76 1.84
N GLN A 215 16.91 -9.61 2.48
CA GLN A 215 17.80 -8.43 2.40
C GLN A 215 18.77 -8.33 3.59
N GLU A 216 18.56 -9.14 4.63
CA GLU A 216 19.44 -9.30 5.80
C GLU A 216 20.50 -10.39 5.55
#